data_da55bf37d276fead6c6fd5fd9bb0d68a
#
_entry.id   da55bf37d276fead6c6fd5fd9bb0d68a
#
_cell.length_a   1.000
_cell.length_b   1.000
_cell.length_c   1.000
_cell.angle_alpha   90.00
_cell.angle_beta   90.00
_cell.angle_gamma   90.00
#
_symmetry.space_group_name_H-M   'P 1'
#
loop_
_entity.id
_entity.type
_entity.pdbx_description
1 polymer ?
#
loop_
_entity_poly.entity_id
_entity_poly.type
_entity_poly.pdbx_seq_one_letter_code
_entity_poly.pdbx_strand_id
1 'polypeptide(L)'
;MNAQDYSIVVAAHGSRDPRAIEEVEALVALMKARCPGRTITHGYLEFARPTIEEGVRSAIEAGTRPIVMLPALLFAATHAKNDMPGELALLKREYPQIDFHFGAPVDLHPAFLRLAQQRITEAEARSARVIRRTEACLVVVGRGTSDPDANSEVSKLARMLHEGLGFGHSYVCYAGTAEPGISAGLRTAARLGCVRIVVFPYFLFDGLLVKRIYAAADELAERHPELEVLKAGYLGPHEDVAEVLLERAREGLQGRAAMNCSLCKYRVQIVGFEEQVGQVQRPHHLAARTRPIEPAMNAPATAPGPYAPHPIEAESLRIIEAGRDWSGWAAGERRVAQRLVHTSGDFDIVDDLYFSPGAVAAGVRALLRCRRVVADVSMVSSGLKRSLLDQLGVAVWCGVHDRETQVLAEHTGLTRSAAGIRRAWERWGNEVVLAIGDAPTAVMEAVRLVRAQGWRPQLIVGLPVGFVGTRECKEALRKCLQVPRITNRGTRGGSPWAASVINALLIGAVDHLAGASTP
;
A
#
# COMPACT_ATOMS: atom_id res chain seq x y z
N MET A 1 31.21 -2.38 -25.90
CA MET A 1 31.35 -2.36 -24.42
C MET A 1 31.50 -3.80 -23.96
N ASN A 2 32.59 -4.13 -23.27
CA ASN A 2 32.77 -5.45 -22.70
C ASN A 2 31.62 -5.73 -21.73
N ALA A 3 30.94 -6.86 -21.90
CA ALA A 3 29.80 -7.29 -21.07
C ALA A 3 30.14 -7.49 -19.56
N GLN A 4 31.32 -7.08 -19.14
CA GLN A 4 31.86 -7.27 -17.79
C GLN A 4 31.88 -6.00 -16.93
N ASP A 5 31.53 -4.83 -17.47
CA ASP A 5 31.83 -3.55 -16.82
C ASP A 5 30.54 -2.83 -16.37
N TYR A 6 29.80 -3.44 -15.44
CA TYR A 6 28.63 -2.83 -14.78
C TYR A 6 28.53 -3.26 -13.33
N SER A 7 27.96 -2.39 -12.52
CA SER A 7 27.66 -2.67 -11.10
C SER A 7 26.24 -3.23 -10.94
N ILE A 8 26.03 -4.05 -9.92
CA ILE A 8 24.71 -4.56 -9.54
C ILE A 8 24.37 -4.03 -8.15
N VAL A 9 23.17 -3.46 -8.03
CA VAL A 9 22.58 -3.10 -6.74
C VAL A 9 21.39 -4.01 -6.50
N VAL A 10 21.53 -4.97 -5.60
CA VAL A 10 20.47 -5.90 -5.22
C VAL A 10 19.47 -5.16 -4.33
N ALA A 11 18.29 -4.91 -4.85
CA ALA A 11 17.22 -4.22 -4.15
C ALA A 11 16.28 -5.23 -3.48
N ALA A 12 16.38 -5.38 -2.16
CA ALA A 12 15.54 -6.28 -1.37
C ALA A 12 14.44 -5.49 -0.63
N HIS A 13 13.38 -6.19 -0.20
CA HIS A 13 12.30 -5.55 0.56
C HIS A 13 12.78 -5.00 1.90
N GLY A 14 13.62 -5.76 2.60
CA GLY A 14 14.01 -5.51 3.98
C GLY A 14 13.07 -6.19 4.99
N SER A 15 13.56 -6.33 6.21
CA SER A 15 12.85 -7.00 7.30
C SER A 15 13.30 -6.46 8.65
N ARG A 16 12.41 -6.61 9.65
CA ARG A 16 12.78 -6.41 11.07
C ARG A 16 13.39 -7.67 11.69
N ASP A 17 13.36 -8.78 10.98
CA ASP A 17 13.98 -10.02 11.40
C ASP A 17 15.45 -10.05 10.96
N PRO A 18 16.43 -10.14 11.87
CA PRO A 18 17.86 -10.12 11.52
C PRO A 18 18.25 -11.25 10.57
N ARG A 19 17.64 -12.43 10.69
CA ARG A 19 17.94 -13.57 9.79
C ARG A 19 17.66 -13.27 8.34
N ALA A 20 16.57 -12.55 8.06
CA ALA A 20 16.27 -12.14 6.68
C ALA A 20 17.35 -11.21 6.10
N ILE A 21 17.97 -10.39 6.94
CA ILE A 21 19.07 -9.50 6.54
C ILE A 21 20.33 -10.33 6.25
N GLU A 22 20.70 -11.22 7.17
CA GLU A 22 21.84 -12.13 7.03
C GLU A 22 21.73 -12.99 5.76
N GLU A 23 20.53 -13.44 5.41
CA GLU A 23 20.30 -14.23 4.20
C GLU A 23 20.42 -13.42 2.91
N VAL A 24 20.00 -12.15 2.90
CA VAL A 24 20.25 -11.24 1.77
C VAL A 24 21.75 -11.03 1.60
N GLU A 25 22.48 -10.79 2.68
CA GLU A 25 23.93 -10.63 2.65
C GLU A 25 24.65 -11.90 2.17
N ALA A 26 24.19 -13.08 2.63
CA ALA A 26 24.70 -14.37 2.18
C ALA A 26 24.47 -14.57 0.66
N LEU A 27 23.29 -14.22 0.16
CA LEU A 27 22.99 -14.28 -1.28
C LEU A 27 23.90 -13.33 -2.08
N VAL A 28 24.11 -12.10 -1.60
CA VAL A 28 25.02 -11.14 -2.23
C VAL A 28 26.46 -11.70 -2.22
N ALA A 29 26.89 -12.37 -1.16
CA ALA A 29 28.20 -13.02 -1.10
C ALA A 29 28.34 -14.15 -2.14
N LEU A 30 27.29 -14.97 -2.33
CA LEU A 30 27.27 -16.00 -3.39
C LEU A 30 27.36 -15.36 -4.78
N MET A 31 26.67 -14.26 -5.03
CA MET A 31 26.74 -13.51 -6.30
C MET A 31 28.14 -12.96 -6.55
N LYS A 32 28.79 -12.39 -5.52
CA LYS A 32 30.18 -11.88 -5.60
C LYS A 32 31.16 -12.99 -5.90
N ALA A 33 31.02 -14.16 -5.27
CA ALA A 33 31.87 -15.31 -5.51
C ALA A 33 31.80 -15.81 -6.98
N ARG A 34 30.63 -15.69 -7.62
CA ARG A 34 30.41 -16.06 -9.03
C ARG A 34 30.89 -15.02 -10.04
N CYS A 35 31.07 -13.79 -9.61
CA CYS A 35 31.52 -12.68 -10.45
C CYS A 35 32.71 -11.94 -9.81
N PRO A 36 33.88 -12.55 -9.67
CA PRO A 36 35.05 -11.91 -9.07
C PRO A 36 35.38 -10.59 -9.78
N GLY A 37 35.62 -9.54 -9.00
CA GLY A 37 35.97 -8.22 -9.53
C GLY A 37 34.77 -7.35 -9.93
N ARG A 38 33.53 -7.88 -9.91
CA ARG A 38 32.33 -7.06 -10.15
C ARG A 38 31.86 -6.38 -8.89
N THR A 39 31.52 -5.10 -8.98
CA THR A 39 30.88 -4.37 -7.89
C THR A 39 29.43 -4.85 -7.75
N ILE A 40 29.13 -5.50 -6.62
CA ILE A 40 27.80 -5.93 -6.24
C ILE A 40 27.52 -5.38 -4.84
N THR A 41 26.56 -4.48 -4.74
CA THR A 41 26.07 -3.92 -3.49
C THR A 41 24.63 -4.34 -3.26
N HIS A 42 24.06 -4.02 -2.11
CA HIS A 42 22.66 -4.24 -1.85
C HIS A 42 22.04 -3.05 -1.11
N GLY A 43 20.74 -3.00 -1.11
CA GLY A 43 19.98 -2.03 -0.32
C GLY A 43 18.55 -2.50 -0.09
N TYR A 44 17.95 -2.00 0.98
CA TYR A 44 16.62 -2.37 1.41
C TYR A 44 15.63 -1.24 1.13
N LEU A 45 14.43 -1.63 0.74
CA LEU A 45 13.33 -0.73 0.48
C LEU A 45 12.80 -0.16 1.80
N GLU A 46 12.64 -1.03 2.82
CA GLU A 46 12.07 -0.72 4.13
C GLU A 46 12.78 -1.48 5.26
N PHE A 47 12.60 -1.04 6.50
CA PHE A 47 12.92 -1.72 7.77
C PHE A 47 14.40 -2.01 8.05
N ALA A 48 15.31 -1.89 7.09
CA ALA A 48 16.72 -2.26 7.25
C ALA A 48 17.65 -1.28 6.54
N ARG A 49 18.94 -1.38 6.85
CA ARG A 49 20.03 -0.65 6.19
C ARG A 49 21.07 -1.61 5.63
N PRO A 50 21.83 -1.21 4.58
CA PRO A 50 21.74 0.06 3.88
C PRO A 50 20.42 0.24 3.11
N THR A 51 19.99 1.49 2.88
CA THR A 51 18.87 1.77 1.97
C THR A 51 19.29 1.54 0.52
N ILE A 52 18.32 1.41 -0.41
CA ILE A 52 18.63 1.29 -1.84
C ILE A 52 19.52 2.45 -2.31
N GLU A 53 19.23 3.68 -1.87
CA GLU A 53 20.06 4.86 -2.18
C GLU A 53 21.49 4.71 -1.65
N GLU A 54 21.68 4.24 -0.41
CA GLU A 54 23.01 4.00 0.19
C GLU A 54 23.77 2.91 -0.59
N GLY A 55 23.08 1.83 -1.01
CA GLY A 55 23.64 0.79 -1.85
C GLY A 55 24.09 1.28 -3.23
N VAL A 56 23.29 2.16 -3.85
CA VAL A 56 23.64 2.82 -5.13
C VAL A 56 24.83 3.75 -4.94
N ARG A 57 24.87 4.55 -3.87
CA ARG A 57 26.00 5.44 -3.58
C ARG A 57 27.32 4.65 -3.45
N SER A 58 27.29 3.54 -2.72
CA SER A 58 28.45 2.66 -2.59
C SER A 58 28.90 2.08 -3.94
N ALA A 59 27.97 1.77 -4.85
CA ALA A 59 28.29 1.31 -6.20
C ALA A 59 28.93 2.42 -7.05
N ILE A 60 28.48 3.66 -6.92
CA ILE A 60 29.03 4.84 -7.60
C ILE A 60 30.47 5.13 -7.11
N GLU A 61 30.68 5.08 -5.80
CA GLU A 61 32.01 5.30 -5.18
C GLU A 61 33.03 4.26 -5.62
N ALA A 62 32.60 3.03 -5.89
CA ALA A 62 33.45 1.99 -6.48
C ALA A 62 33.82 2.24 -7.97
N GLY A 63 33.26 3.27 -8.58
CA GLY A 63 33.67 3.78 -9.90
C GLY A 63 33.14 3.03 -11.12
N THR A 64 32.30 1.99 -10.94
CA THR A 64 31.76 1.19 -12.05
C THR A 64 30.48 1.79 -12.63
N ARG A 65 30.37 1.85 -13.96
CA ARG A 65 29.19 2.32 -14.72
C ARG A 65 28.98 1.42 -15.92
N PRO A 66 27.74 1.12 -16.36
CA PRO A 66 26.41 1.46 -15.79
C PRO A 66 26.04 0.67 -14.52
N ILE A 67 24.89 1.02 -13.90
CA ILE A 67 24.38 0.37 -12.69
C ILE A 67 23.05 -0.34 -13.01
N VAL A 68 22.95 -1.62 -12.67
CA VAL A 68 21.69 -2.37 -12.74
C VAL A 68 21.09 -2.49 -11.34
N MET A 69 19.95 -1.86 -11.11
CA MET A 69 19.11 -2.12 -9.93
C MET A 69 18.33 -3.41 -10.14
N LEU A 70 18.55 -4.39 -9.28
CA LEU A 70 18.04 -5.74 -9.42
C LEU A 70 17.09 -6.09 -8.28
N PRO A 71 15.77 -6.23 -8.52
CA PRO A 71 14.81 -6.63 -7.50
C PRO A 71 15.06 -8.07 -7.00
N ALA A 72 15.41 -8.24 -5.73
CA ALA A 72 15.46 -9.55 -5.08
C ALA A 72 14.04 -9.95 -4.60
N LEU A 73 13.13 -10.09 -5.55
CA LEU A 73 11.72 -10.42 -5.37
C LEU A 73 11.34 -11.61 -6.25
N LEU A 74 10.44 -12.47 -5.76
CA LEU A 74 9.99 -13.64 -6.53
C LEU A 74 9.15 -13.23 -7.73
N PHE A 75 8.13 -12.42 -7.52
CA PHE A 75 7.18 -12.01 -8.56
C PHE A 75 6.99 -10.49 -8.59
N ALA A 76 6.63 -9.99 -9.76
CA ALA A 76 6.35 -8.58 -9.97
C ALA A 76 5.01 -8.18 -9.36
N ALA A 77 5.04 -7.55 -8.19
CA ALA A 77 3.91 -6.91 -7.54
C ALA A 77 4.20 -5.41 -7.33
N THR A 78 3.47 -4.74 -6.45
CA THR A 78 3.58 -3.30 -6.21
C THR A 78 5.02 -2.82 -6.04
N HIS A 79 5.86 -3.51 -5.26
CA HIS A 79 7.25 -3.08 -5.06
C HIS A 79 8.07 -3.09 -6.34
N ALA A 80 7.95 -4.13 -7.17
CA ALA A 80 8.68 -4.21 -8.44
C ALA A 80 8.06 -3.36 -9.54
N LYS A 81 6.70 -3.19 -9.56
CA LYS A 81 5.99 -2.44 -10.59
C LYS A 81 5.88 -0.94 -10.29
N ASN A 82 6.00 -0.52 -9.03
CA ASN A 82 5.80 0.85 -8.58
C ASN A 82 6.96 1.41 -7.75
N ASP A 83 7.27 0.80 -6.60
CA ASP A 83 8.14 1.43 -5.60
C ASP A 83 9.60 1.52 -6.04
N MET A 84 10.19 0.39 -6.48
CA MET A 84 11.58 0.35 -6.95
C MET A 84 11.79 1.15 -8.25
N PRO A 85 10.90 1.10 -9.26
CA PRO A 85 10.98 2.02 -10.39
C PRO A 85 10.87 3.50 -10.01
N GLY A 86 10.06 3.82 -9.00
CA GLY A 86 9.97 5.17 -8.44
C GLY A 86 11.28 5.63 -7.79
N GLU A 87 11.92 4.78 -6.97
CA GLU A 87 13.26 5.03 -6.41
C GLU A 87 14.29 5.24 -7.50
N LEU A 88 14.30 4.37 -8.52
CA LEU A 88 15.21 4.50 -9.65
C LEU A 88 15.02 5.82 -10.41
N ALA A 89 13.78 6.28 -10.56
CA ALA A 89 13.49 7.56 -11.20
C ALA A 89 14.03 8.76 -10.40
N LEU A 90 14.03 8.68 -9.06
CA LEU A 90 14.65 9.69 -8.20
C LEU A 90 16.18 9.67 -8.31
N LEU A 91 16.78 8.47 -8.27
CA LEU A 91 18.23 8.31 -8.43
C LEU A 91 18.74 8.79 -9.79
N LYS A 92 17.97 8.58 -10.86
CA LYS A 92 18.29 9.13 -12.20
C LYS A 92 18.33 10.66 -12.22
N ARG A 93 17.49 11.32 -11.42
CA ARG A 93 17.51 12.79 -11.30
C ARG A 93 18.67 13.28 -10.45
N GLU A 94 19.01 12.56 -9.39
CA GLU A 94 20.11 12.91 -8.48
C GLU A 94 21.49 12.67 -9.14
N TYR A 95 21.60 11.59 -9.92
CA TYR A 95 22.84 11.18 -10.61
C TYR A 95 22.65 11.10 -12.12
N PRO A 96 22.41 12.23 -12.83
CA PRO A 96 22.08 12.23 -14.27
C PRO A 96 23.21 11.69 -15.16
N GLN A 97 24.45 11.65 -14.65
CA GLN A 97 25.64 11.12 -15.35
C GLN A 97 25.75 9.59 -15.27
N ILE A 98 24.92 8.91 -14.47
CA ILE A 98 24.94 7.46 -14.32
C ILE A 98 23.90 6.84 -15.26
N ASP A 99 24.33 5.82 -15.99
CA ASP A 99 23.42 5.00 -16.79
C ASP A 99 22.79 3.91 -15.91
N PHE A 100 21.50 4.10 -15.58
CA PHE A 100 20.77 3.20 -14.71
C PHE A 100 19.83 2.29 -15.52
N HIS A 101 19.95 0.99 -15.24
CA HIS A 101 19.08 -0.06 -15.74
C HIS A 101 18.25 -0.67 -14.60
N PHE A 102 17.13 -1.28 -14.95
CA PHE A 102 16.27 -1.99 -14.02
C PHE A 102 16.13 -3.44 -14.46
N GLY A 103 16.48 -4.38 -13.57
CA GLY A 103 16.32 -5.80 -13.79
C GLY A 103 14.89 -6.26 -13.51
N ALA A 104 14.47 -7.37 -14.11
CA ALA A 104 13.21 -8.02 -13.73
C ALA A 104 13.35 -8.73 -12.37
N PRO A 105 12.23 -8.94 -11.62
CA PRO A 105 12.18 -9.93 -10.55
C PRO A 105 12.57 -11.33 -11.06
N VAL A 106 12.75 -12.26 -10.11
CA VAL A 106 13.13 -13.64 -10.45
C VAL A 106 12.15 -14.30 -11.41
N ASP A 107 10.85 -14.16 -11.12
CA ASP A 107 9.76 -14.80 -11.85
C ASP A 107 9.83 -16.34 -11.84
N LEU A 108 8.97 -17.04 -12.58
CA LEU A 108 9.08 -18.49 -12.73
C LEU A 108 10.32 -18.84 -13.56
N HIS A 109 11.19 -19.61 -12.94
CA HIS A 109 12.42 -20.04 -13.59
C HIS A 109 12.66 -21.55 -13.35
N PRO A 110 13.18 -22.31 -14.34
CA PRO A 110 13.43 -23.75 -14.17
C PRO A 110 14.32 -24.09 -12.97
N ALA A 111 15.32 -23.27 -12.65
CA ALA A 111 16.17 -23.46 -11.48
C ALA A 111 15.36 -23.42 -10.16
N PHE A 112 14.36 -22.56 -10.06
CA PHE A 112 13.50 -22.47 -8.88
C PHE A 112 12.52 -23.64 -8.76
N LEU A 113 12.09 -24.21 -9.89
CA LEU A 113 11.30 -25.46 -9.86
C LEU A 113 12.15 -26.63 -9.34
N ARG A 114 13.42 -26.72 -9.78
CA ARG A 114 14.36 -27.74 -9.27
C ARG A 114 14.64 -27.55 -7.78
N LEU A 115 14.89 -26.31 -7.35
CA LEU A 115 15.14 -26.02 -5.94
C LEU A 115 13.90 -26.31 -5.08
N ALA A 116 12.69 -25.99 -5.56
CA ALA A 116 11.44 -26.34 -4.89
C ALA A 116 11.29 -27.87 -4.78
N GLN A 117 11.55 -28.62 -5.85
CA GLN A 117 11.59 -30.08 -5.83
C GLN A 117 12.57 -30.61 -4.78
N GLN A 118 13.77 -30.07 -4.72
CA GLN A 118 14.78 -30.45 -3.75
C GLN A 118 14.28 -30.23 -2.32
N ARG A 119 13.73 -29.03 -1.99
CA ARG A 119 13.21 -28.72 -0.65
C ARG A 119 12.06 -29.64 -0.23
N ILE A 120 11.18 -29.98 -1.16
CA ILE A 120 10.09 -30.94 -0.95
C ILE A 120 10.65 -32.34 -0.69
N THR A 121 11.56 -32.81 -1.51
CA THR A 121 12.19 -34.13 -1.37
C THR A 121 13.00 -34.26 -0.08
N GLU A 122 13.71 -33.20 0.32
CA GLU A 122 14.41 -33.14 1.60
C GLU A 122 13.45 -33.28 2.81
N ALA A 123 12.25 -32.70 2.71
CA ALA A 123 11.24 -32.85 3.76
C ALA A 123 10.67 -34.28 3.80
N GLU A 124 10.39 -34.85 2.65
CA GLU A 124 9.92 -36.24 2.55
C GLU A 124 10.95 -37.25 3.07
N ALA A 125 12.23 -37.03 2.78
CA ALA A 125 13.33 -37.91 3.23
C ALA A 125 13.53 -37.90 4.76
N ARG A 126 13.05 -36.89 5.46
CA ARG A 126 13.07 -36.83 6.94
C ARG A 126 11.96 -37.63 7.61
N SER A 127 10.97 -38.07 6.82
CA SER A 127 9.86 -38.90 7.34
C SER A 127 10.25 -40.37 7.40
N ALA A 128 9.87 -41.05 8.48
CA ALA A 128 9.97 -42.51 8.58
C ALA A 128 8.87 -43.24 7.80
N ARG A 129 7.81 -42.55 7.38
CA ARG A 129 6.65 -43.13 6.67
C ARG A 129 6.90 -43.09 5.15
N VAL A 130 6.80 -44.22 4.49
CA VAL A 130 6.85 -44.30 3.03
C VAL A 130 5.42 -44.11 2.50
N ILE A 131 5.15 -42.92 1.95
CA ILE A 131 3.83 -42.55 1.38
C ILE A 131 4.04 -42.11 -0.07
N ARG A 132 3.20 -42.62 -0.97
CA ARG A 132 3.24 -42.20 -2.39
C ARG A 132 2.73 -40.76 -2.51
N ARG A 133 3.36 -39.99 -3.37
CA ARG A 133 2.90 -38.61 -3.63
C ARG A 133 1.47 -38.52 -4.16
N THR A 134 0.97 -39.57 -4.82
CA THR A 134 -0.43 -39.68 -5.24
C THR A 134 -1.43 -39.73 -4.07
N GLU A 135 -0.96 -40.04 -2.86
CA GLU A 135 -1.76 -40.07 -1.62
C GLU A 135 -1.50 -38.82 -0.74
N ALA A 136 -0.70 -37.88 -1.26
CA ALA A 136 -0.30 -36.66 -0.56
C ALA A 136 -0.84 -35.40 -1.24
N CYS A 137 -0.97 -34.33 -0.45
CA CYS A 137 -1.30 -32.99 -0.91
C CYS A 137 -0.09 -32.07 -0.77
N LEU A 138 0.27 -31.35 -1.82
CA LEU A 138 1.24 -30.28 -1.79
C LEU A 138 0.54 -28.94 -1.51
N VAL A 139 0.85 -28.31 -0.38
CA VAL A 139 0.34 -26.97 -0.07
C VAL A 139 1.46 -25.95 -0.32
N VAL A 140 1.32 -25.18 -1.41
CA VAL A 140 2.25 -24.10 -1.73
C VAL A 140 1.77 -22.83 -1.07
N VAL A 141 2.62 -22.22 -0.25
CA VAL A 141 2.30 -20.99 0.47
C VAL A 141 3.08 -19.83 -0.11
N GLY A 142 2.38 -18.94 -0.84
CA GLY A 142 2.94 -17.70 -1.34
C GLY A 142 2.86 -16.56 -0.33
N ARG A 143 3.56 -15.45 -0.61
CA ARG A 143 3.45 -14.24 0.22
C ARG A 143 2.03 -13.67 0.18
N GLY A 144 1.41 -13.64 -0.99
CA GLY A 144 0.14 -12.96 -1.20
C GLY A 144 0.28 -11.44 -1.28
N THR A 145 -0.40 -10.85 -2.23
CA THR A 145 -0.34 -9.41 -2.53
C THR A 145 -1.68 -8.92 -3.08
N SER A 146 -1.88 -7.61 -3.13
CA SER A 146 -3.01 -6.98 -3.84
C SER A 146 -2.86 -6.99 -5.37
N ASP A 147 -1.82 -7.59 -5.92
CA ASP A 147 -1.61 -7.72 -7.35
C ASP A 147 -2.01 -9.13 -7.81
N PRO A 148 -3.12 -9.29 -8.59
CA PRO A 148 -3.61 -10.60 -9.01
C PRO A 148 -2.66 -11.33 -9.93
N ASP A 149 -1.85 -10.62 -10.73
CA ASP A 149 -0.85 -11.19 -11.61
C ASP A 149 0.22 -11.96 -10.80
N ALA A 150 0.80 -11.33 -9.77
CA ALA A 150 1.75 -11.98 -8.87
C ALA A 150 1.15 -13.17 -8.10
N ASN A 151 -0.13 -13.09 -7.70
CA ASN A 151 -0.83 -14.21 -7.05
C ASN A 151 -1.07 -15.38 -8.02
N SER A 152 -1.35 -15.08 -9.30
CA SER A 152 -1.54 -16.09 -10.34
C SER A 152 -0.27 -16.90 -10.62
N GLU A 153 0.91 -16.28 -10.51
CA GLU A 153 2.19 -16.96 -10.68
C GLU A 153 2.45 -18.02 -9.59
N VAL A 154 1.98 -17.78 -8.35
CA VAL A 154 2.02 -18.82 -7.29
C VAL A 154 1.13 -20.00 -7.64
N SER A 155 -0.05 -19.77 -8.22
CA SER A 155 -0.96 -20.84 -8.67
C SER A 155 -0.36 -21.63 -9.83
N LYS A 156 0.29 -20.95 -10.76
CA LYS A 156 1.00 -21.56 -11.89
C LYS A 156 2.18 -22.42 -11.41
N LEU A 157 2.99 -21.92 -10.47
CA LEU A 157 4.05 -22.68 -9.80
C LEU A 157 3.49 -23.96 -9.16
N ALA A 158 2.44 -23.82 -8.35
CA ALA A 158 1.82 -24.95 -7.65
C ALA A 158 1.33 -26.02 -8.64
N ARG A 159 0.73 -25.60 -9.77
CA ARG A 159 0.29 -26.50 -10.82
C ARG A 159 1.44 -27.26 -11.47
N MET A 160 2.54 -26.57 -11.80
CA MET A 160 3.73 -27.17 -12.38
C MET A 160 4.39 -28.18 -11.42
N LEU A 161 4.48 -27.84 -10.13
CA LEU A 161 5.02 -28.76 -9.11
C LEU A 161 4.09 -29.95 -8.88
N HIS A 162 2.77 -29.74 -8.84
CA HIS A 162 1.80 -30.80 -8.70
C HIS A 162 1.94 -31.86 -9.81
N GLU A 163 1.92 -31.42 -11.06
CA GLU A 163 2.02 -32.32 -12.21
C GLU A 163 3.42 -32.93 -12.32
N GLY A 164 4.45 -32.09 -12.19
CA GLY A 164 5.85 -32.53 -12.35
C GLY A 164 6.32 -33.51 -11.28
N LEU A 165 5.79 -33.40 -10.06
CA LEU A 165 6.17 -34.25 -8.93
C LEU A 165 5.18 -35.41 -8.67
N GLY A 166 4.01 -35.39 -9.30
CA GLY A 166 3.00 -36.44 -9.21
C GLY A 166 2.23 -36.49 -7.88
N PHE A 167 1.97 -35.32 -7.27
CA PHE A 167 1.12 -35.25 -6.09
C PHE A 167 -0.34 -35.57 -6.44
N GLY A 168 -1.07 -36.23 -5.52
CA GLY A 168 -2.50 -36.49 -5.72
C GLY A 168 -3.33 -35.23 -5.71
N HIS A 169 -2.96 -34.28 -4.85
CA HIS A 169 -3.62 -32.98 -4.73
C HIS A 169 -2.59 -31.86 -4.56
N SER A 170 -2.99 -30.64 -4.93
CA SER A 170 -2.27 -29.42 -4.54
C SER A 170 -3.23 -28.32 -4.12
N TYR A 171 -2.79 -27.48 -3.21
CA TYR A 171 -3.54 -26.32 -2.77
C TYR A 171 -2.63 -25.10 -2.62
N VAL A 172 -3.16 -23.92 -2.94
CA VAL A 172 -2.44 -22.66 -2.80
C VAL A 172 -3.08 -21.84 -1.69
N CYS A 173 -2.25 -21.29 -0.80
CA CYS A 173 -2.67 -20.30 0.17
C CYS A 173 -1.59 -19.23 0.36
N TYR A 174 -1.90 -18.20 1.13
CA TYR A 174 -1.06 -17.00 1.22
C TYR A 174 -0.81 -16.60 2.68
N ALA A 175 0.39 -16.11 2.92
CA ALA A 175 0.83 -15.65 4.26
C ALA A 175 0.53 -14.16 4.52
N GLY A 176 0.20 -13.40 3.47
CA GLY A 176 -0.06 -11.96 3.52
C GLY A 176 -1.54 -11.60 3.32
N THR A 177 -1.79 -10.67 2.40
CA THR A 177 -3.10 -10.04 2.22
C THR A 177 -4.05 -10.76 1.26
N ALA A 178 -3.56 -11.74 0.49
CA ALA A 178 -4.40 -12.51 -0.42
C ALA A 178 -5.09 -13.68 0.29
N GLU A 179 -6.26 -14.08 -0.23
CA GLU A 179 -7.00 -15.24 0.22
C GLU A 179 -6.86 -16.43 -0.77
N PRO A 180 -6.96 -17.67 -0.28
CA PRO A 180 -7.18 -18.08 1.11
C PRO A 180 -5.91 -17.91 1.98
N GLY A 181 -6.09 -17.43 3.22
CA GLY A 181 -5.00 -17.33 4.18
C GLY A 181 -4.51 -18.71 4.67
N ILE A 182 -3.35 -18.77 5.34
CA ILE A 182 -2.65 -20.01 5.73
C ILE A 182 -3.57 -20.98 6.46
N SER A 183 -4.20 -20.57 7.56
CA SER A 183 -5.02 -21.46 8.38
C SER A 183 -6.27 -21.97 7.63
N ALA A 184 -6.87 -21.15 6.78
CA ALA A 184 -8.00 -21.57 5.96
C ALA A 184 -7.56 -22.57 4.87
N GLY A 185 -6.43 -22.29 4.22
CA GLY A 185 -5.85 -23.17 3.21
C GLY A 185 -5.47 -24.54 3.75
N LEU A 186 -4.78 -24.59 4.89
CA LEU A 186 -4.37 -25.83 5.55
C LEU A 186 -5.59 -26.67 6.00
N ARG A 187 -6.61 -26.05 6.59
CA ARG A 187 -7.87 -26.75 6.92
C ARG A 187 -8.58 -27.31 5.70
N THR A 188 -8.54 -26.61 4.58
CA THR A 188 -9.12 -27.10 3.31
C THR A 188 -8.32 -28.27 2.80
N ALA A 189 -6.99 -28.19 2.78
CA ALA A 189 -6.12 -29.29 2.36
C ALA A 189 -6.31 -30.56 3.20
N ALA A 190 -6.50 -30.43 4.53
CA ALA A 190 -6.79 -31.56 5.41
C ALA A 190 -8.09 -32.33 5.07
N ARG A 191 -9.06 -31.66 4.42
CA ARG A 191 -10.32 -32.26 3.99
C ARG A 191 -10.25 -32.99 2.64
N LEU A 192 -9.12 -32.93 1.94
CA LEU A 192 -8.95 -33.59 0.64
C LEU A 192 -8.74 -35.10 0.73
N GLY A 193 -8.73 -35.68 1.93
CA GLY A 193 -8.60 -37.13 2.15
C GLY A 193 -7.19 -37.68 1.94
N CYS A 194 -6.18 -36.83 1.94
CA CYS A 194 -4.78 -37.22 1.85
C CYS A 194 -4.27 -37.75 3.18
N VAL A 195 -3.29 -38.64 3.16
CA VAL A 195 -2.62 -39.18 4.36
C VAL A 195 -1.38 -38.35 4.75
N ARG A 196 -0.92 -37.49 3.84
CA ARG A 196 0.21 -36.57 4.04
C ARG A 196 -0.07 -35.20 3.42
N ILE A 197 0.31 -34.13 4.13
CA ILE A 197 0.40 -32.78 3.59
C ILE A 197 1.85 -32.32 3.63
N VAL A 198 2.37 -31.85 2.49
CA VAL A 198 3.68 -31.20 2.43
C VAL A 198 3.44 -29.69 2.30
N VAL A 199 3.80 -28.94 3.32
CA VAL A 199 3.69 -27.47 3.35
C VAL A 199 4.99 -26.87 2.84
N PHE A 200 4.93 -26.21 1.70
CA PHE A 200 6.08 -25.59 1.04
C PHE A 200 5.95 -24.07 1.00
N PRO A 201 6.72 -23.33 1.84
CA PRO A 201 6.81 -21.88 1.76
C PRO A 201 7.61 -21.44 0.52
N TYR A 202 6.98 -20.76 -0.42
CA TYR A 202 7.69 -20.20 -1.58
C TYR A 202 8.17 -18.78 -1.27
N PHE A 203 9.33 -18.71 -0.62
CA PHE A 203 9.97 -17.49 -0.12
C PHE A 203 11.47 -17.51 -0.41
N LEU A 204 12.05 -16.34 -0.73
CA LEU A 204 13.49 -16.20 -0.93
C LEU A 204 14.24 -16.23 0.40
N PHE A 205 13.68 -15.63 1.46
CA PHE A 205 14.37 -15.42 2.72
C PHE A 205 13.46 -15.79 3.90
N ASP A 206 14.07 -16.10 5.04
CA ASP A 206 13.37 -16.30 6.31
C ASP A 206 12.64 -15.01 6.77
N GLY A 207 11.85 -15.12 7.79
CA GLY A 207 11.15 -14.01 8.42
C GLY A 207 9.86 -14.41 9.11
N LEU A 208 9.17 -13.40 9.61
CA LEU A 208 7.94 -13.62 10.40
C LEU A 208 6.87 -14.42 9.65
N LEU A 209 6.78 -14.28 8.32
CA LEU A 209 5.77 -15.00 7.53
C LEU A 209 6.10 -16.48 7.44
N VAL A 210 7.35 -16.85 7.20
CA VAL A 210 7.80 -18.26 7.17
C VAL A 210 7.57 -18.91 8.52
N LYS A 211 7.90 -18.23 9.62
CA LYS A 211 7.65 -18.70 10.99
C LYS A 211 6.16 -18.94 11.25
N ARG A 212 5.27 -18.05 10.77
CA ARG A 212 3.81 -18.23 10.86
C ARG A 212 3.32 -19.43 10.05
N ILE A 213 3.90 -19.68 8.88
CA ILE A 213 3.55 -20.84 8.07
C ILE A 213 3.87 -22.12 8.82
N TYR A 214 5.06 -22.22 9.41
CA TYR A 214 5.46 -23.40 10.15
C TYR A 214 4.65 -23.60 11.43
N ALA A 215 4.36 -22.52 12.16
CA ALA A 215 3.48 -22.59 13.33
C ALA A 215 2.06 -23.10 12.98
N ALA A 216 1.51 -22.63 11.86
CA ALA A 216 0.20 -23.10 11.41
C ALA A 216 0.22 -24.56 10.93
N ALA A 217 1.34 -25.02 10.37
CA ALA A 217 1.53 -26.44 10.03
C ALA A 217 1.63 -27.31 11.28
N ASP A 218 2.31 -26.86 12.34
CA ASP A 218 2.40 -27.54 13.63
C ASP A 218 1.02 -27.62 14.29
N GLU A 219 0.26 -26.53 14.31
CA GLU A 219 -1.13 -26.51 14.81
C GLU A 219 -2.05 -27.48 14.06
N LEU A 220 -1.88 -27.59 12.73
CA LEU A 220 -2.63 -28.59 11.95
C LEU A 220 -2.26 -30.02 12.35
N ALA A 221 -0.98 -30.33 12.51
CA ALA A 221 -0.50 -31.65 12.91
C ALA A 221 -1.02 -32.06 14.31
N GLU A 222 -1.07 -31.11 15.24
CA GLU A 222 -1.64 -31.35 16.58
C GLU A 222 -3.14 -31.67 16.54
N ARG A 223 -3.89 -30.99 15.66
CA ARG A 223 -5.34 -31.19 15.52
C ARG A 223 -5.72 -32.45 14.73
N HIS A 224 -4.80 -32.93 13.91
CA HIS A 224 -5.02 -34.06 12.99
C HIS A 224 -3.88 -35.08 13.14
N PRO A 225 -3.80 -35.82 14.26
CA PRO A 225 -2.73 -36.78 14.49
C PRO A 225 -2.71 -37.96 13.51
N GLU A 226 -3.82 -38.22 12.80
CA GLU A 226 -3.93 -39.18 11.72
C GLU A 226 -3.21 -38.73 10.44
N LEU A 227 -3.02 -37.43 10.26
CA LEU A 227 -2.44 -36.80 9.09
C LEU A 227 -0.97 -36.48 9.33
N GLU A 228 -0.11 -36.91 8.43
CA GLU A 228 1.28 -36.50 8.48
C GLU A 228 1.48 -35.14 7.82
N VAL A 229 1.95 -34.15 8.58
CA VAL A 229 2.24 -32.79 8.09
C VAL A 229 3.75 -32.58 8.04
N LEU A 230 4.29 -32.46 6.83
CA LEU A 230 5.71 -32.19 6.58
C LEU A 230 5.93 -30.70 6.26
N LYS A 231 6.96 -30.12 6.86
CA LYS A 231 7.41 -28.75 6.59
C LYS A 231 8.61 -28.80 5.66
N ALA A 232 8.41 -28.44 4.38
CA ALA A 232 9.51 -28.25 3.45
C ALA A 232 10.25 -26.94 3.76
N GLY A 233 11.56 -26.90 3.48
CA GLY A 233 12.32 -25.67 3.54
C GLY A 233 11.84 -24.66 2.49
N TYR A 234 12.02 -23.36 2.76
CA TYR A 234 11.88 -22.32 1.74
C TYR A 234 13.12 -22.30 0.83
N LEU A 235 13.15 -21.42 -0.17
CA LEU A 235 14.25 -21.37 -1.14
C LEU A 235 15.60 -21.06 -0.46
N GLY A 236 15.66 -19.96 0.29
CA GLY A 236 16.85 -19.51 1.01
C GLY A 236 17.95 -18.94 0.09
N PRO A 237 19.06 -18.47 0.67
CA PRO A 237 20.25 -18.13 -0.09
C PRO A 237 20.86 -19.40 -0.68
N HIS A 238 20.72 -19.56 -2.00
CA HIS A 238 21.16 -20.73 -2.75
C HIS A 238 21.93 -20.32 -4.01
N GLU A 239 22.81 -21.18 -4.49
CA GLU A 239 23.60 -20.91 -5.70
C GLU A 239 22.72 -20.70 -6.93
N ASP A 240 21.64 -21.46 -7.09
CA ASP A 240 20.67 -21.29 -8.17
C ASP A 240 19.96 -19.93 -8.09
N VAL A 241 19.68 -19.43 -6.87
CA VAL A 241 19.08 -18.10 -6.69
C VAL A 241 20.06 -17.01 -7.14
N ALA A 242 21.33 -17.14 -6.76
CA ALA A 242 22.37 -16.21 -7.16
C ALA A 242 22.56 -16.19 -8.69
N GLU A 243 22.56 -17.36 -9.34
CA GLU A 243 22.71 -17.47 -10.80
C GLU A 243 21.56 -16.83 -11.55
N VAL A 244 20.32 -17.10 -11.15
CA VAL A 244 19.14 -16.48 -11.78
C VAL A 244 19.15 -14.97 -11.60
N LEU A 245 19.51 -14.45 -10.43
CA LEU A 245 19.64 -13.00 -10.23
C LEU A 245 20.72 -12.39 -11.13
N LEU A 246 21.87 -13.06 -11.31
CA LEU A 246 22.90 -12.60 -12.25
C LEU A 246 22.41 -12.63 -13.71
N GLU A 247 21.56 -13.59 -14.08
CA GLU A 247 20.91 -13.63 -15.39
C GLU A 247 19.96 -12.46 -15.56
N ARG A 248 19.08 -12.17 -14.58
CA ARG A 248 18.18 -11.01 -14.59
C ARG A 248 18.93 -9.68 -14.67
N ALA A 249 20.11 -9.58 -14.04
CA ALA A 249 20.94 -8.39 -14.16
C ALA A 249 21.48 -8.21 -15.60
N ARG A 250 21.93 -9.30 -16.26
CA ARG A 250 22.38 -9.27 -17.67
C ARG A 250 21.24 -8.88 -18.62
N GLU A 251 20.05 -9.44 -18.41
CA GLU A 251 18.85 -9.09 -19.18
C GLU A 251 18.48 -7.62 -19.00
N GLY A 252 18.55 -7.09 -17.77
CA GLY A 252 18.30 -5.69 -17.47
C GLY A 252 19.24 -4.75 -18.22
N LEU A 253 20.53 -5.06 -18.23
CA LEU A 253 21.56 -4.31 -18.97
C LEU A 253 21.29 -4.31 -20.48
N GLN A 254 20.80 -5.42 -21.01
CA GLN A 254 20.52 -5.59 -22.45
C GLN A 254 19.14 -5.03 -22.87
N GLY A 255 18.39 -4.42 -21.96
CA GLY A 255 17.05 -3.93 -22.24
C GLY A 255 16.02 -5.05 -22.47
N ARG A 256 16.32 -6.28 -22.05
CA ARG A 256 15.45 -7.46 -22.18
C ARG A 256 14.71 -7.82 -20.90
N ALA A 257 14.90 -7.05 -19.84
CA ALA A 257 14.17 -7.26 -18.58
C ALA A 257 12.67 -6.99 -18.80
N ALA A 258 11.89 -8.05 -18.87
CA ALA A 258 10.46 -8.00 -19.08
C ALA A 258 9.73 -8.47 -17.83
N MET A 259 8.91 -7.58 -17.24
CA MET A 259 7.81 -7.96 -16.37
C MET A 259 6.57 -8.22 -17.22
N ASN A 260 5.56 -8.90 -16.67
CA ASN A 260 4.31 -9.15 -17.39
C ASN A 260 3.49 -7.85 -17.60
N CYS A 261 4.01 -6.97 -18.47
CA CYS A 261 3.45 -5.64 -18.72
C CYS A 261 2.09 -5.69 -19.43
N SER A 262 1.75 -6.79 -20.08
CA SER A 262 0.44 -6.99 -20.72
C SER A 262 -0.69 -7.25 -19.71
N LEU A 263 -0.38 -7.64 -18.48
CA LEU A 263 -1.33 -7.82 -17.37
C LEU A 263 -1.01 -6.89 -16.18
N CYS A 264 -0.23 -5.84 -16.40
CA CYS A 264 0.11 -4.89 -15.35
C CYS A 264 -1.05 -3.93 -15.09
N LYS A 265 -1.63 -3.97 -13.89
CA LYS A 265 -2.76 -3.13 -13.47
C LYS A 265 -2.51 -1.61 -13.54
N TYR A 266 -1.24 -1.18 -13.58
CA TYR A 266 -0.87 0.22 -13.76
C TYR A 266 -0.82 0.66 -15.23
N ARG A 267 -0.86 -0.27 -16.17
CA ARG A 267 -0.74 -0.02 -17.62
C ARG A 267 -1.99 -0.37 -18.41
N VAL A 268 -2.67 -1.45 -18.01
CA VAL A 268 -3.86 -1.96 -18.71
C VAL A 268 -4.99 -2.14 -17.72
N GLN A 269 -6.21 -2.10 -18.25
CA GLN A 269 -7.42 -2.26 -17.45
C GLN A 269 -7.58 -3.72 -17.04
N ILE A 270 -7.49 -4.00 -15.74
CA ILE A 270 -7.70 -5.33 -15.15
C ILE A 270 -9.00 -5.28 -14.33
N VAL A 271 -9.82 -6.28 -14.48
CA VAL A 271 -11.11 -6.40 -13.76
C VAL A 271 -10.90 -6.21 -12.25
N GLY A 272 -11.59 -5.21 -11.68
CA GLY A 272 -11.50 -4.84 -10.26
C GLY A 272 -10.31 -3.96 -9.87
N PHE A 273 -9.49 -3.53 -10.87
CA PHE A 273 -8.34 -2.64 -10.66
C PHE A 273 -8.32 -1.46 -11.64
N GLU A 274 -9.46 -1.12 -12.20
CA GLU A 274 -9.60 -0.14 -13.29
C GLU A 274 -9.07 1.24 -12.89
N GLU A 275 -9.22 1.62 -11.62
CA GLU A 275 -8.75 2.92 -11.10
C GLU A 275 -7.23 3.04 -10.99
N GLN A 276 -6.49 1.94 -11.15
CA GLN A 276 -5.03 1.95 -11.00
C GLN A 276 -4.30 2.24 -12.31
N VAL A 277 -4.99 2.20 -13.43
CA VAL A 277 -4.38 2.49 -14.75
C VAL A 277 -3.93 3.94 -14.81
N GLY A 278 -2.68 4.14 -15.21
CA GLY A 278 -2.07 5.47 -15.35
C GLY A 278 -1.70 6.16 -14.04
N GLN A 279 -1.84 5.49 -12.89
CA GLN A 279 -1.35 6.04 -11.63
C GLN A 279 0.15 6.27 -11.68
N VAL A 280 0.59 7.41 -11.14
CA VAL A 280 2.01 7.76 -11.07
C VAL A 280 2.72 6.77 -10.16
N GLN A 281 3.77 6.14 -10.66
CA GLN A 281 4.64 5.28 -9.88
C GLN A 281 5.41 6.12 -8.86
N ARG A 282 5.20 5.83 -7.56
CA ARG A 282 5.88 6.50 -6.46
C ARG A 282 6.22 5.48 -5.37
N PRO A 283 7.41 5.55 -4.79
CA PRO A 283 7.80 4.67 -3.68
C PRO A 283 6.89 4.92 -2.47
N HIS A 284 6.17 3.90 -2.01
CA HIS A 284 5.29 4.01 -0.84
C HIS A 284 6.06 4.35 0.45
N HIS A 285 7.30 3.89 0.56
CA HIS A 285 8.14 4.05 1.76
C HIS A 285 8.76 5.44 1.91
N LEU A 286 8.74 6.30 0.90
CA LEU A 286 9.17 7.70 1.05
C LEU A 286 8.30 8.46 2.06
N ALA A 287 7.08 8.01 2.32
CA ALA A 287 6.24 8.55 3.38
C ALA A 287 6.76 8.21 4.79
N ALA A 288 7.62 7.18 4.93
CA ALA A 288 8.22 6.75 6.20
C ALA A 288 9.64 7.29 6.43
N ARG A 289 10.28 7.85 5.40
CA ARG A 289 11.56 8.54 5.53
C ARG A 289 11.30 9.97 6.02
N THR A 290 11.19 10.14 7.33
CA THR A 290 11.28 11.45 7.98
C THR A 290 12.74 11.93 7.99
N ARG A 291 13.27 12.32 6.85
CA ARG A 291 14.16 13.48 6.78
C ARG A 291 13.31 14.66 6.35
N PRO A 292 13.39 15.83 7.02
CA PRO A 292 12.94 17.05 6.41
C PRO A 292 13.75 17.15 5.11
N ILE A 293 13.10 17.10 3.97
CA ILE A 293 13.66 17.64 2.74
C ILE A 293 13.73 19.13 3.06
N GLU A 294 14.92 19.61 3.42
CA GLU A 294 15.16 21.03 3.29
C GLU A 294 14.78 21.40 1.86
N PRO A 295 13.87 22.35 1.66
CA PRO A 295 13.54 22.78 0.32
C PRO A 295 14.87 23.20 -0.32
N ALA A 296 15.20 22.58 -1.45
CA ALA A 296 16.28 23.06 -2.30
C ALA A 296 15.95 24.53 -2.59
N MET A 297 16.60 25.43 -1.87
CA MET A 297 16.56 26.85 -2.16
C MET A 297 17.31 26.98 -3.49
N ASN A 298 16.54 27.27 -4.54
CA ASN A 298 16.90 27.80 -5.84
C ASN A 298 16.46 26.93 -7.05
N ALA A 299 15.15 26.75 -7.17
CA ALA A 299 14.49 26.89 -8.46
C ALA A 299 13.24 27.75 -8.21
N PRO A 300 12.97 28.81 -8.98
CA PRO A 300 11.73 29.54 -8.86
C PRO A 300 10.61 28.55 -9.17
N ALA A 301 9.85 28.16 -8.15
CA ALA A 301 8.61 27.44 -8.34
C ALA A 301 7.71 28.35 -9.19
N THR A 302 7.48 27.99 -10.43
CA THR A 302 6.36 28.55 -11.18
C THR A 302 5.14 28.30 -10.29
N ALA A 303 4.43 29.35 -9.94
CA ALA A 303 3.23 29.27 -9.12
C ALA A 303 2.32 28.18 -9.72
N PRO A 304 1.79 27.25 -8.92
CA PRO A 304 0.94 26.19 -9.44
C PRO A 304 -0.25 26.82 -10.17
N GLY A 305 -0.48 26.39 -11.40
CA GLY A 305 -1.67 26.82 -12.14
C GLY A 305 -2.95 26.38 -11.42
N PRO A 306 -4.11 26.99 -11.73
CA PRO A 306 -5.39 26.61 -11.15
C PRO A 306 -5.71 25.15 -11.46
N TYR A 307 -6.53 24.53 -10.59
CA TYR A 307 -6.93 23.14 -10.78
C TYR A 307 -7.65 22.93 -12.12
N ALA A 308 -7.13 22.03 -12.94
CA ALA A 308 -7.75 21.63 -14.20
C ALA A 308 -8.40 20.24 -14.03
N PRO A 309 -9.74 20.13 -14.09
CA PRO A 309 -10.41 18.82 -14.00
C PRO A 309 -10.17 18.00 -15.28
N HIS A 310 -10.18 16.66 -15.13
CA HIS A 310 -10.20 15.77 -16.29
C HIS A 310 -11.43 16.06 -17.18
N PRO A 311 -11.38 15.93 -18.52
CA PRO A 311 -12.49 16.26 -19.42
C PRO A 311 -13.84 15.63 -19.03
N ILE A 312 -13.86 14.36 -18.57
CA ILE A 312 -15.08 13.69 -18.09
C ILE A 312 -15.59 14.33 -16.79
N GLU A 313 -14.71 14.69 -15.87
CA GLU A 313 -15.07 15.40 -14.63
C GLU A 313 -15.64 16.79 -14.95
N ALA A 314 -15.02 17.51 -15.88
CA ALA A 314 -15.48 18.82 -16.34
C ALA A 314 -16.88 18.73 -16.97
N GLU A 315 -17.13 17.74 -17.81
CA GLU A 315 -18.45 17.52 -18.42
C GLU A 315 -19.50 17.14 -17.37
N SER A 316 -19.17 16.27 -16.43
CA SER A 316 -20.06 15.93 -15.32
C SER A 316 -20.43 17.16 -14.48
N LEU A 317 -19.46 18.01 -14.15
CA LEU A 317 -19.71 19.24 -13.41
C LEU A 317 -20.57 20.23 -14.23
N ARG A 318 -20.41 20.30 -15.55
CA ARG A 318 -21.25 21.11 -16.44
C ARG A 318 -22.70 20.63 -16.44
N ILE A 319 -22.92 19.31 -16.46
CA ILE A 319 -24.27 18.72 -16.37
C ILE A 319 -24.89 19.05 -15.02
N ILE A 320 -24.15 18.92 -13.92
CA ILE A 320 -24.59 19.23 -12.56
C ILE A 320 -24.93 20.71 -12.42
N GLU A 321 -24.12 21.58 -13.02
CA GLU A 321 -24.36 23.02 -13.06
C GLU A 321 -25.70 23.36 -13.72
N ALA A 322 -25.99 22.74 -14.85
CA ALA A 322 -27.24 22.95 -15.59
C ALA A 322 -28.45 22.26 -14.93
N GLY A 323 -28.25 21.23 -14.12
CA GLY A 323 -29.30 20.40 -13.54
C GLY A 323 -30.04 20.99 -12.34
N ARG A 324 -29.55 22.12 -11.80
CA ARG A 324 -30.15 22.74 -10.62
C ARG A 324 -29.95 24.26 -10.64
N ASP A 325 -30.89 25.02 -10.04
CA ASP A 325 -30.68 26.42 -9.72
C ASP A 325 -29.72 26.57 -8.53
N TRP A 326 -28.61 27.24 -8.76
CA TRP A 326 -27.59 27.54 -7.75
C TRP A 326 -27.62 29.00 -7.30
N SER A 327 -28.67 29.75 -7.63
CA SER A 327 -28.86 31.12 -7.17
C SER A 327 -28.95 31.13 -5.64
N GLY A 328 -28.25 32.06 -5.00
CA GLY A 328 -28.19 32.15 -3.54
C GLY A 328 -27.14 31.28 -2.84
N TRP A 329 -26.40 30.44 -3.57
CA TRP A 329 -25.28 29.69 -3.02
C TRP A 329 -23.98 30.51 -3.08
N ALA A 330 -23.24 30.56 -1.96
CA ALA A 330 -21.87 31.06 -2.01
C ALA A 330 -21.03 30.13 -2.89
N ALA A 331 -20.13 30.69 -3.72
CA ALA A 331 -19.43 29.92 -4.74
C ALA A 331 -18.59 28.75 -4.16
N GLY A 332 -18.03 28.93 -2.95
CA GLY A 332 -17.32 27.84 -2.27
C GLY A 332 -18.25 26.71 -1.79
N GLU A 333 -19.42 27.03 -1.26
CA GLU A 333 -20.42 26.06 -0.84
C GLU A 333 -21.02 25.33 -2.04
N ARG A 334 -21.31 26.06 -3.11
CA ARG A 334 -21.75 25.51 -4.39
C ARG A 334 -20.74 24.49 -4.93
N ARG A 335 -19.44 24.81 -4.95
CA ARG A 335 -18.37 23.88 -5.37
C ARG A 335 -18.40 22.58 -4.55
N VAL A 336 -18.54 22.68 -3.21
CA VAL A 336 -18.63 21.50 -2.34
C VAL A 336 -19.87 20.69 -2.68
N ALA A 337 -21.03 21.32 -2.83
CA ALA A 337 -22.30 20.67 -3.15
C ALA A 337 -22.24 19.96 -4.52
N GLN A 338 -21.73 20.62 -5.54
CA GLN A 338 -21.56 20.03 -6.88
C GLN A 338 -20.66 18.79 -6.87
N ARG A 339 -19.58 18.81 -6.09
CA ARG A 339 -18.71 17.65 -5.97
C ARG A 339 -19.37 16.50 -5.20
N LEU A 340 -20.22 16.79 -4.24
CA LEU A 340 -21.04 15.78 -3.58
C LEU A 340 -22.06 15.15 -4.52
N VAL A 341 -22.74 15.95 -5.33
CA VAL A 341 -23.63 15.45 -6.40
C VAL A 341 -22.85 14.58 -7.39
N HIS A 342 -21.69 15.03 -7.84
CA HIS A 342 -20.82 14.23 -8.71
C HIS A 342 -20.44 12.87 -8.10
N THR A 343 -20.17 12.84 -6.79
CA THR A 343 -19.75 11.62 -6.08
C THR A 343 -20.92 10.67 -5.81
N SER A 344 -22.12 11.18 -5.60
CA SER A 344 -23.31 10.38 -5.22
C SER A 344 -24.23 10.06 -6.40
N GLY A 345 -24.16 10.83 -7.49
CA GLY A 345 -25.15 10.77 -8.58
C GLY A 345 -26.54 11.29 -8.19
N ASP A 346 -26.67 12.01 -7.07
CA ASP A 346 -27.95 12.35 -6.45
C ASP A 346 -28.02 13.84 -6.10
N PHE A 347 -28.97 14.57 -6.69
CA PHE A 347 -29.20 15.98 -6.43
C PHE A 347 -29.89 16.27 -5.09
N ASP A 348 -30.66 15.31 -4.56
CA ASP A 348 -31.45 15.52 -3.34
C ASP A 348 -30.57 15.71 -2.10
N ILE A 349 -29.30 15.31 -2.16
CA ILE A 349 -28.35 15.51 -1.05
C ILE A 349 -28.08 16.98 -0.77
N VAL A 350 -28.26 17.85 -1.76
CA VAL A 350 -27.97 19.29 -1.65
C VAL A 350 -28.88 19.95 -0.63
N ASP A 351 -30.15 19.52 -0.55
CA ASP A 351 -31.15 20.07 0.36
C ASP A 351 -30.91 19.68 1.83
N ASP A 352 -30.17 18.60 2.04
CA ASP A 352 -29.78 18.14 3.37
C ASP A 352 -28.47 18.74 3.87
N LEU A 353 -27.68 19.38 2.99
CA LEU A 353 -26.37 19.92 3.38
C LEU A 353 -26.51 21.09 4.37
N TYR A 354 -25.52 21.16 5.26
CA TYR A 354 -25.40 22.24 6.23
C TYR A 354 -23.96 22.73 6.32
N PHE A 355 -23.80 24.02 6.12
CA PHE A 355 -22.55 24.73 6.32
C PHE A 355 -22.71 25.72 7.48
N SER A 356 -21.79 25.75 8.42
CA SER A 356 -21.75 26.89 9.34
C SER A 356 -21.21 28.12 8.60
N PRO A 357 -21.56 29.34 9.01
CA PRO A 357 -21.08 30.55 8.33
C PRO A 357 -19.55 30.54 8.17
N GLY A 358 -19.08 30.70 6.93
CA GLY A 358 -17.67 30.75 6.58
C GLY A 358 -16.90 29.41 6.68
N ALA A 359 -17.60 28.26 6.82
CA ALA A 359 -16.96 26.95 7.00
C ALA A 359 -16.01 26.58 5.86
N VAL A 360 -16.41 26.84 4.61
CA VAL A 360 -15.59 26.55 3.42
C VAL A 360 -14.31 27.37 3.43
N ALA A 361 -14.41 28.69 3.65
CA ALA A 361 -13.25 29.57 3.74
C ALA A 361 -12.34 29.20 4.92
N ALA A 362 -12.90 28.80 6.06
CA ALA A 362 -12.13 28.30 7.20
C ALA A 362 -11.37 27.01 6.83
N GLY A 363 -12.03 26.08 6.14
CA GLY A 363 -11.40 24.83 5.67
C GLY A 363 -10.25 25.06 4.69
N VAL A 364 -10.43 25.92 3.72
CA VAL A 364 -9.38 26.31 2.75
C VAL A 364 -8.18 26.92 3.48
N ARG A 365 -8.42 27.89 4.36
CA ARG A 365 -7.32 28.49 5.18
C ARG A 365 -6.63 27.47 6.08
N ALA A 366 -7.40 26.55 6.68
CA ALA A 366 -6.84 25.51 7.53
C ALA A 366 -5.92 24.57 6.76
N LEU A 367 -6.30 24.13 5.55
CA LEU A 367 -5.47 23.28 4.71
C LEU A 367 -4.16 23.95 4.29
N LEU A 368 -4.19 25.28 4.06
CA LEU A 368 -2.99 26.05 3.73
C LEU A 368 -2.08 26.27 4.95
N ARG A 369 -2.65 26.34 6.17
CA ARG A 369 -1.93 26.73 7.39
C ARG A 369 -1.47 25.54 8.22
N CYS A 370 -2.39 24.67 8.66
CA CYS A 370 -2.04 23.52 9.50
C CYS A 370 -1.65 22.27 8.69
N ARG A 371 -2.00 22.24 7.41
CA ARG A 371 -1.63 21.18 6.45
C ARG A 371 -1.85 19.75 6.97
N ARG A 372 -2.94 19.54 7.74
CA ARG A 372 -3.24 18.25 8.34
C ARG A 372 -4.73 17.92 8.31
N VAL A 373 -5.03 16.73 7.76
CA VAL A 373 -6.36 16.12 7.77
C VAL A 373 -6.32 14.87 8.64
N VAL A 374 -7.30 14.73 9.51
CA VAL A 374 -7.53 13.54 10.35
C VAL A 374 -8.79 12.84 9.86
N ALA A 375 -8.65 11.60 9.39
CA ALA A 375 -9.75 10.76 8.94
C ALA A 375 -10.16 9.76 10.04
N ASP A 376 -11.46 9.48 10.14
CA ASP A 376 -12.02 8.51 11.10
C ASP A 376 -11.77 7.06 10.68
N VAL A 377 -11.72 6.78 9.37
CA VAL A 377 -11.44 5.45 8.79
C VAL A 377 -10.52 5.58 7.56
N SER A 378 -9.83 4.48 7.22
CA SER A 378 -8.91 4.44 6.08
C SER A 378 -9.58 4.73 4.74
N MET A 379 -10.86 4.39 4.59
CA MET A 379 -11.62 4.65 3.36
C MET A 379 -11.76 6.15 3.07
N VAL A 380 -11.89 7.00 4.09
CA VAL A 380 -11.90 8.47 3.90
C VAL A 380 -10.54 8.95 3.41
N SER A 381 -9.45 8.50 4.05
CA SER A 381 -8.09 8.89 3.65
C SER A 381 -7.72 8.41 2.24
N SER A 382 -8.18 7.23 1.84
CA SER A 382 -7.96 6.68 0.49
C SER A 382 -8.73 7.44 -0.60
N GLY A 383 -9.86 8.07 -0.26
CA GLY A 383 -10.65 8.89 -1.19
C GLY A 383 -10.10 10.29 -1.46
N LEU A 384 -9.03 10.71 -0.77
CA LEU A 384 -8.45 12.04 -0.95
C LEU A 384 -7.53 12.09 -2.17
N LYS A 385 -7.66 13.14 -3.00
CA LYS A 385 -6.83 13.36 -4.19
C LYS A 385 -5.36 13.59 -3.79
N ARG A 386 -4.55 12.55 -3.94
CA ARG A 386 -3.14 12.55 -3.53
C ARG A 386 -2.34 13.69 -4.17
N SER A 387 -2.57 13.97 -5.46
CA SER A 387 -1.88 15.05 -6.18
C SER A 387 -2.10 16.42 -5.54
N LEU A 388 -3.30 16.71 -5.01
CA LEU A 388 -3.59 17.97 -4.33
C LEU A 388 -2.99 18.01 -2.92
N LEU A 389 -3.00 16.88 -2.20
CA LEU A 389 -2.35 16.77 -0.90
C LEU A 389 -0.85 17.04 -1.01
N ASP A 390 -0.18 16.42 -1.98
CA ASP A 390 1.26 16.57 -2.23
C ASP A 390 1.59 18.02 -2.66
N GLN A 391 0.79 18.60 -3.57
CA GLN A 391 0.95 19.97 -4.04
C GLN A 391 0.86 21.01 -2.91
N LEU A 392 -0.02 20.78 -1.94
CA LEU A 392 -0.25 21.66 -0.80
C LEU A 392 0.60 21.28 0.43
N GLY A 393 1.32 20.15 0.39
CA GLY A 393 2.05 19.61 1.54
C GLY A 393 1.13 19.21 2.70
N VAL A 394 -0.10 18.72 2.41
CA VAL A 394 -1.09 18.33 3.42
C VAL A 394 -0.89 16.88 3.81
N ALA A 395 -0.59 16.65 5.09
CA ALA A 395 -0.50 15.33 5.67
C ALA A 395 -1.90 14.78 6.03
N VAL A 396 -2.12 13.49 5.79
CA VAL A 396 -3.33 12.79 6.20
C VAL A 396 -2.98 11.74 7.25
N TRP A 397 -3.74 11.71 8.34
CA TRP A 397 -3.59 10.68 9.36
C TRP A 397 -4.93 9.99 9.65
N CYS A 398 -4.88 8.68 9.80
CA CYS A 398 -5.99 7.85 10.23
C CYS A 398 -5.49 6.84 11.26
N GLY A 399 -5.87 7.02 12.52
CA GLY A 399 -5.38 6.20 13.63
C GLY A 399 -6.14 4.90 13.88
N VAL A 400 -7.13 4.54 13.06
CA VAL A 400 -8.05 3.41 13.33
C VAL A 400 -7.34 2.05 13.46
N HIS A 401 -6.17 1.90 12.84
CA HIS A 401 -5.35 0.68 12.88
C HIS A 401 -4.12 0.80 13.80
N ASP A 402 -3.90 1.96 14.42
CA ASP A 402 -2.76 2.16 15.31
C ASP A 402 -2.95 1.37 16.61
N ARG A 403 -1.90 0.69 17.06
CA ARG A 403 -1.93 -0.09 18.30
C ARG A 403 -2.31 0.77 19.52
N GLU A 404 -1.81 1.98 19.60
CA GLU A 404 -2.12 2.92 20.70
C GLU A 404 -3.59 3.34 20.68
N THR A 405 -4.20 3.48 19.49
CA THR A 405 -5.64 3.75 19.35
C THR A 405 -6.47 2.57 19.81
N GLN A 406 -6.02 1.34 19.49
CA GLN A 406 -6.69 0.13 19.94
C GLN A 406 -6.65 0.02 21.47
N VAL A 407 -5.49 0.20 22.07
CA VAL A 407 -5.32 0.19 23.54
C VAL A 407 -6.20 1.26 24.20
N LEU A 408 -6.23 2.47 23.66
CA LEU A 408 -7.09 3.53 24.17
C LEU A 408 -8.59 3.17 24.07
N ALA A 409 -9.01 2.58 22.95
CA ALA A 409 -10.38 2.13 22.75
C ALA A 409 -10.80 1.08 23.79
N GLU A 410 -9.94 0.07 24.01
CA GLU A 410 -10.17 -0.99 25.01
C GLU A 410 -10.28 -0.45 26.44
N HIS A 411 -9.39 0.47 26.83
CA HIS A 411 -9.40 1.06 28.19
C HIS A 411 -10.55 2.03 28.44
N THR A 412 -11.06 2.69 27.39
CA THR A 412 -12.07 3.75 27.54
C THR A 412 -13.46 3.32 27.11
N GLY A 413 -13.64 2.14 26.53
CA GLY A 413 -14.88 1.67 25.94
C GLY A 413 -15.31 2.44 24.68
N LEU A 414 -14.43 3.24 24.09
CA LEU A 414 -14.69 3.95 22.84
C LEU A 414 -14.55 3.00 21.64
N THR A 415 -15.22 3.34 20.54
CA THR A 415 -14.88 2.73 19.26
C THR A 415 -13.49 3.18 18.79
N ARG A 416 -12.80 2.39 17.97
CA ARG A 416 -11.46 2.75 17.44
C ARG A 416 -11.48 4.08 16.70
N SER A 417 -12.54 4.38 15.93
CA SER A 417 -12.67 5.67 15.24
C SER A 417 -12.78 6.84 16.24
N ALA A 418 -13.57 6.70 17.31
CA ALA A 418 -13.68 7.72 18.36
C ALA A 418 -12.36 7.88 19.14
N ALA A 419 -11.68 6.78 19.47
CA ALA A 419 -10.37 6.81 20.11
C ALA A 419 -9.30 7.48 19.20
N GLY A 420 -9.38 7.26 17.89
CA GLY A 420 -8.54 7.96 16.91
C GLY A 420 -8.73 9.48 16.95
N ILE A 421 -9.99 9.96 17.03
CA ILE A 421 -10.28 11.39 17.17
C ILE A 421 -9.70 11.95 18.47
N ARG A 422 -9.81 11.22 19.60
CA ARG A 422 -9.23 11.64 20.89
C ARG A 422 -7.72 11.75 20.80
N ARG A 423 -7.03 10.76 20.22
CA ARG A 423 -5.58 10.80 20.00
C ARG A 423 -5.14 11.96 19.10
N ALA A 424 -5.94 12.29 18.07
CA ALA A 424 -5.65 13.45 17.22
C ALA A 424 -5.70 14.76 18.01
N TRP A 425 -6.68 14.91 18.93
CA TRP A 425 -6.75 16.04 19.84
C TRP A 425 -5.52 16.13 20.75
N GLU A 426 -5.14 15.03 21.40
CA GLU A 426 -3.99 14.95 22.30
C GLU A 426 -2.67 15.27 21.58
N ARG A 427 -2.55 14.83 20.33
CA ARG A 427 -1.29 14.93 19.56
C ARG A 427 -1.09 16.29 18.89
N TRP A 428 -2.16 16.90 18.39
CA TRP A 428 -2.06 18.10 17.54
C TRP A 428 -2.93 19.27 17.99
N GLY A 429 -3.70 19.10 19.05
CA GLY A 429 -4.54 20.17 19.55
C GLY A 429 -5.47 20.70 18.46
N ASN A 430 -5.49 22.03 18.30
CA ASN A 430 -6.38 22.72 17.35
C ASN A 430 -5.92 22.70 15.89
N GLU A 431 -4.73 22.21 15.59
CA GLU A 431 -4.15 22.29 14.24
C GLU A 431 -4.51 21.11 13.35
N VAL A 432 -5.82 20.84 13.23
CA VAL A 432 -6.35 19.75 12.43
C VAL A 432 -7.65 20.14 11.72
N VAL A 433 -7.87 19.51 10.55
CA VAL A 433 -9.14 19.42 9.87
C VAL A 433 -9.65 17.99 10.04
N LEU A 434 -10.85 17.81 10.57
CA LEU A 434 -11.45 16.48 10.75
C LEU A 434 -12.28 16.09 9.52
N ALA A 435 -12.08 14.89 9.01
CA ALA A 435 -12.83 14.27 7.92
C ALA A 435 -13.47 12.97 8.44
N ILE A 436 -14.73 13.06 8.88
CA ILE A 436 -15.46 11.93 9.48
C ILE A 436 -16.58 11.51 8.53
N GLY A 437 -16.44 10.34 7.93
CA GLY A 437 -17.35 9.85 6.90
C GLY A 437 -18.04 8.53 7.23
N ASP A 438 -17.58 7.80 8.23
CA ASP A 438 -18.12 6.49 8.55
C ASP A 438 -18.74 6.43 9.94
N ALA A 439 -18.02 6.81 10.98
CA ALA A 439 -18.38 6.52 12.36
C ALA A 439 -19.15 7.67 13.05
N PRO A 440 -20.46 7.50 13.37
CA PRO A 440 -21.20 8.46 14.20
C PRO A 440 -20.55 8.72 15.57
N THR A 441 -19.90 7.69 16.13
CA THR A 441 -19.19 7.78 17.42
C THR A 441 -17.96 8.70 17.36
N ALA A 442 -17.28 8.80 16.21
CA ALA A 442 -16.19 9.73 15.99
C ALA A 442 -16.67 11.20 15.99
N VAL A 443 -17.84 11.47 15.37
CA VAL A 443 -18.48 12.78 15.42
C VAL A 443 -18.87 13.14 16.85
N MET A 444 -19.48 12.20 17.58
CA MET A 444 -19.88 12.42 18.98
C MET A 444 -18.69 12.72 19.88
N GLU A 445 -17.59 12.00 19.72
CA GLU A 445 -16.36 12.26 20.50
C GLU A 445 -15.76 13.63 20.15
N ALA A 446 -15.71 14.01 18.87
CA ALA A 446 -15.27 15.33 18.46
C ALA A 446 -16.12 16.44 19.13
N VAL A 447 -17.45 16.31 19.08
CA VAL A 447 -18.39 17.26 19.72
C VAL A 447 -18.20 17.29 21.25
N ARG A 448 -18.01 16.13 21.89
CA ARG A 448 -17.74 16.03 23.33
C ARG A 448 -16.46 16.78 23.70
N LEU A 449 -15.36 16.57 22.95
CA LEU A 449 -14.09 17.25 23.19
C LEU A 449 -14.20 18.77 22.99
N VAL A 450 -14.95 19.22 21.98
CA VAL A 450 -15.22 20.65 21.76
C VAL A 450 -15.94 21.26 22.95
N ARG A 451 -16.98 20.59 23.46
CA ARG A 451 -17.81 21.10 24.54
C ARG A 451 -17.17 20.99 25.92
N ALA A 452 -16.59 19.83 26.22
CA ALA A 452 -16.08 19.53 27.57
C ALA A 452 -14.62 19.92 27.78
N GLN A 453 -13.79 19.90 26.71
CA GLN A 453 -12.34 20.14 26.79
C GLN A 453 -11.91 21.43 26.07
N GLY A 454 -12.88 22.19 25.54
CA GLY A 454 -12.56 23.43 24.83
C GLY A 454 -11.81 23.27 23.52
N TRP A 455 -11.80 22.05 22.94
CA TRP A 455 -11.12 21.80 21.65
C TRP A 455 -11.67 22.69 20.53
N ARG A 456 -10.78 23.19 19.67
CA ARG A 456 -11.14 24.07 18.56
C ARG A 456 -10.44 23.62 17.27
N PRO A 457 -10.80 22.44 16.72
CA PRO A 457 -10.27 22.04 15.40
C PRO A 457 -10.66 23.08 14.36
N GLN A 458 -9.82 23.24 13.36
CA GLN A 458 -9.98 24.28 12.33
C GLN A 458 -11.25 24.09 11.48
N LEU A 459 -11.68 22.83 11.27
CA LEU A 459 -12.92 22.46 10.62
C LEU A 459 -13.30 21.03 11.02
N ILE A 460 -14.60 20.76 11.18
CA ILE A 460 -15.16 19.42 11.25
C ILE A 460 -16.05 19.16 10.03
N VAL A 461 -15.62 18.23 9.17
CA VAL A 461 -16.46 17.63 8.13
C VAL A 461 -17.02 16.34 8.72
N GLY A 462 -18.32 16.33 9.03
CA GLY A 462 -19.00 15.20 9.68
C GLY A 462 -20.18 14.71 8.84
N LEU A 463 -19.93 13.71 7.99
CA LEU A 463 -20.89 13.13 7.05
C LEU A 463 -21.02 11.61 7.24
N PRO A 464 -21.11 11.08 8.49
CA PRO A 464 -21.21 9.64 8.67
C PRO A 464 -22.51 9.08 8.08
N VAL A 465 -22.48 7.80 7.73
CA VAL A 465 -23.62 7.04 7.22
C VAL A 465 -24.12 6.06 8.30
N GLY A 466 -25.40 5.76 8.31
CA GLY A 466 -25.97 4.71 9.16
C GLY A 466 -27.32 5.05 9.76
N PHE A 467 -27.86 4.08 10.50
CA PHE A 467 -29.18 4.17 11.11
C PHE A 467 -29.13 4.36 12.63
N VAL A 468 -28.02 4.01 13.29
CA VAL A 468 -27.87 4.09 14.76
C VAL A 468 -26.97 5.28 15.12
N GLY A 469 -27.51 6.27 15.83
CA GLY A 469 -26.75 7.42 16.31
C GLY A 469 -26.34 8.44 15.23
N THR A 470 -26.62 8.18 13.95
CA THR A 470 -26.17 9.03 12.83
C THR A 470 -26.92 10.36 12.77
N ARG A 471 -28.23 10.35 12.92
CA ARG A 471 -29.04 11.59 12.95
C ARG A 471 -28.67 12.44 14.15
N GLU A 472 -28.55 11.82 15.31
CA GLU A 472 -28.24 12.44 16.59
C GLU A 472 -26.86 13.10 16.58
N CYS A 473 -25.84 12.41 16.05
CA CYS A 473 -24.47 12.96 15.98
C CYS A 473 -24.37 14.14 15.02
N LYS A 474 -25.04 14.11 13.88
CA LYS A 474 -25.09 15.22 12.91
C LYS A 474 -25.84 16.43 13.50
N GLU A 475 -26.93 16.20 14.20
CA GLU A 475 -27.66 17.26 14.89
C GLU A 475 -26.82 17.85 16.03
N ALA A 476 -26.12 17.02 16.80
CA ALA A 476 -25.19 17.48 17.83
C ALA A 476 -24.05 18.33 17.21
N LEU A 477 -23.53 17.93 16.04
CA LEU A 477 -22.53 18.70 15.32
C LEU A 477 -23.11 20.02 14.79
N ARG A 478 -24.31 20.03 14.21
CA ARG A 478 -25.00 21.25 13.76
C ARG A 478 -25.15 22.29 14.89
N LYS A 479 -25.43 21.84 16.09
CA LYS A 479 -25.57 22.67 17.31
C LYS A 479 -24.23 23.04 17.95
N CYS A 480 -23.10 22.57 17.44
CA CYS A 480 -21.76 22.83 17.98
C CYS A 480 -21.23 24.16 17.44
N LEU A 481 -21.68 25.29 17.97
CA LEU A 481 -21.42 26.63 17.43
C LEU A 481 -19.96 27.10 17.57
N GLN A 482 -19.16 26.41 18.35
CA GLN A 482 -17.80 26.81 18.71
C GLN A 482 -16.74 26.56 17.62
N VAL A 483 -17.08 25.79 16.56
CA VAL A 483 -16.15 25.39 15.51
C VAL A 483 -16.78 25.48 14.13
N PRO A 484 -16.01 25.79 13.07
CA PRO A 484 -16.47 25.65 11.69
C PRO A 484 -16.84 24.20 11.40
N ARG A 485 -17.93 23.97 10.68
CA ARG A 485 -18.42 22.63 10.42
C ARG A 485 -19.22 22.51 9.14
N ILE A 486 -19.09 21.35 8.48
CA ILE A 486 -19.85 20.93 7.31
C ILE A 486 -20.45 19.56 7.63
N THR A 487 -21.76 19.42 7.47
CA THR A 487 -22.48 18.17 7.72
C THR A 487 -23.74 18.10 6.84
N ASN A 488 -24.59 17.10 7.07
CA ASN A 488 -25.90 17.02 6.43
C ASN A 488 -26.96 16.55 7.43
N ARG A 489 -28.21 16.49 6.99
CA ARG A 489 -29.32 15.90 7.75
C ARG A 489 -29.48 14.41 7.42
N GLY A 490 -30.23 13.70 8.27
CA GLY A 490 -30.64 12.33 8.00
C GLY A 490 -29.55 11.27 8.18
N THR A 491 -29.75 10.15 7.53
CA THR A 491 -28.92 8.93 7.66
C THR A 491 -27.91 8.76 6.52
N ARG A 492 -28.11 9.48 5.40
CA ARG A 492 -27.22 9.42 4.22
C ARG A 492 -25.88 10.09 4.51
N GLY A 493 -24.84 9.59 3.90
CA GLY A 493 -23.46 10.05 4.08
C GLY A 493 -22.47 9.00 3.58
N GLY A 494 -21.29 8.97 4.16
CA GLY A 494 -20.29 7.94 3.89
C GLY A 494 -18.90 8.51 3.69
N SER A 495 -17.92 7.62 3.73
CA SER A 495 -16.51 7.95 3.49
C SER A 495 -16.30 8.69 2.18
N PRO A 496 -16.94 8.32 1.04
CA PRO A 496 -16.82 9.05 -0.22
C PRO A 496 -17.29 10.50 -0.11
N TRP A 497 -18.34 10.78 0.70
CA TRP A 497 -18.87 12.13 0.88
C TRP A 497 -17.90 13.02 1.66
N ALA A 498 -17.36 12.52 2.78
CA ALA A 498 -16.37 13.26 3.56
C ALA A 498 -15.10 13.54 2.72
N ALA A 499 -14.62 12.54 1.99
CA ALA A 499 -13.48 12.70 1.08
C ALA A 499 -13.77 13.72 -0.03
N SER A 500 -14.98 13.72 -0.62
CA SER A 500 -15.40 14.66 -1.66
C SER A 500 -15.37 16.11 -1.16
N VAL A 501 -15.87 16.35 0.06
CA VAL A 501 -15.81 17.69 0.69
C VAL A 501 -14.37 18.14 0.88
N ILE A 502 -13.49 17.29 1.44
CA ILE A 502 -12.08 17.64 1.61
C ILE A 502 -11.41 17.90 0.26
N ASN A 503 -11.69 17.09 -0.77
CA ASN A 503 -11.16 17.31 -2.12
C ASN A 503 -11.62 18.66 -2.71
N ALA A 504 -12.87 19.07 -2.46
CA ALA A 504 -13.35 20.40 -2.89
C ALA A 504 -12.58 21.53 -2.18
N LEU A 505 -12.28 21.37 -0.89
CA LEU A 505 -11.50 22.34 -0.12
C LEU A 505 -10.03 22.38 -0.57
N LEU A 506 -9.43 21.23 -0.90
CA LEU A 506 -8.06 21.16 -1.46
C LEU A 506 -7.98 21.88 -2.80
N ILE A 507 -8.97 21.69 -3.68
CA ILE A 507 -9.06 22.42 -4.96
C ILE A 507 -9.14 23.93 -4.69
N GLY A 508 -10.01 24.36 -3.77
CA GLY A 508 -10.11 25.76 -3.39
C GLY A 508 -8.81 26.33 -2.83
N ALA A 509 -8.01 25.53 -2.12
CA ALA A 509 -6.70 25.93 -1.62
C ALA A 509 -5.67 26.10 -2.77
N VAL A 510 -5.66 25.21 -3.75
CA VAL A 510 -4.81 25.32 -4.95
C VAL A 510 -5.19 26.56 -5.77
N ASP A 511 -6.48 26.77 -6.04
CA ASP A 511 -6.97 27.93 -6.77
C ASP A 511 -6.60 29.24 -6.07
N HIS A 512 -6.69 29.28 -4.74
CA HIS A 512 -6.28 30.43 -3.93
C HIS A 512 -4.79 30.76 -4.10
N LEU A 513 -3.90 29.75 -4.07
CA LEU A 513 -2.46 29.94 -4.29
C LEU A 513 -2.14 30.36 -5.74
N ALA A 514 -2.95 29.94 -6.71
CA ALA A 514 -2.80 30.32 -8.11
C ALA A 514 -3.30 31.75 -8.42
N GLY A 515 -3.81 32.49 -7.44
CA GLY A 515 -4.36 33.83 -7.63
C GLY A 515 -5.69 33.85 -8.39
N ALA A 516 -6.28 32.68 -8.65
CA ALA A 516 -7.64 32.58 -9.16
C ALA A 516 -8.57 33.02 -8.04
N SER A 517 -9.38 34.06 -8.27
CA SER A 517 -10.28 34.66 -7.28
C SER A 517 -11.05 33.59 -6.53
N THR A 518 -10.70 33.40 -5.25
CA THR A 518 -11.54 32.59 -4.36
C THR A 518 -12.68 33.49 -3.91
N PRO A 519 -13.90 33.11 -4.13
CA PRO A 519 -15.04 33.85 -3.64
C PRO A 519 -15.17 33.76 -2.12
#